data_9fa7811343d329a31eddab3663a7db7d
#
_entry.id   9fa7811343d329a31eddab3663a7db7d
#
_cell.length_a   1.000
_cell.length_b   1.000
_cell.length_c   1.000
_cell.angle_alpha   90.00
_cell.angle_beta   90.00
_cell.angle_gamma   90.00
#
_symmetry.space_group_name_H-M   'P 1'
#
loop_
_entity.id
_entity.type
_entity.pdbx_description
1 polymer ?
#
loop_
_entity_poly.entity_id
_entity_poly.type
_entity_poly.pdbx_seq_one_letter_code
_entity_poly.pdbx_strand_id
1 'polypeptide(L)'
;MRRLPAWSVLPLFIAVTLGVGYLGARVAAPAIPTWYAGLSKPELTPPNWVFGPVWTTLYIMMAVAAWLVWRHEGEERRREAALRAFWIQLALHLTWPWIFFHAKDPGWAFVEILLLIAASLIAILRFSFFSRNAALLLLPDLAWTGYATYLTLRVWQLNPRV
;
A
#
# COMPACT_ATOMS: atom_id res chain seq x y z
N MET A 1 11.99 -23.69 20.16
CA MET A 1 10.65 -23.51 19.54
C MET A 1 10.73 -23.99 18.08
N ARG A 2 9.90 -24.95 17.64
CA ARG A 2 9.86 -25.37 16.23
C ARG A 2 9.34 -24.20 15.40
N ARG A 3 10.18 -23.66 14.53
CA ARG A 3 9.71 -22.65 13.55
C ARG A 3 8.68 -23.32 12.64
N LEU A 4 7.56 -22.65 12.40
CA LEU A 4 6.57 -23.09 11.44
C LEU A 4 7.25 -23.32 10.07
N PRO A 5 6.84 -24.33 9.30
CA PRO A 5 7.36 -24.54 7.95
C PRO A 5 7.20 -23.27 7.12
N ALA A 6 8.23 -22.85 6.41
CA ALA A 6 8.21 -21.55 5.69
C ALA A 6 7.02 -21.41 4.73
N TRP A 7 6.57 -22.50 4.10
CA TRP A 7 5.42 -22.51 3.20
C TRP A 7 4.07 -22.25 3.89
N SER A 8 3.93 -22.60 5.21
CA SER A 8 2.67 -22.41 5.93
C SER A 8 2.44 -20.96 6.35
N VAL A 9 3.48 -20.12 6.31
CA VAL A 9 3.41 -18.70 6.72
C VAL A 9 3.07 -17.78 5.55
N LEU A 10 3.39 -18.14 4.31
CA LEU A 10 3.04 -17.35 3.13
C LEU A 10 1.53 -17.08 3.01
N PRO A 11 0.62 -18.07 3.17
CA PRO A 11 -0.82 -17.80 3.16
C PRO A 11 -1.26 -16.78 4.21
N LEU A 12 -0.60 -16.74 5.38
CA LEU A 12 -0.89 -15.75 6.41
C LEU A 12 -0.52 -14.33 5.96
N PHE A 13 0.67 -14.15 5.37
CA PHE A 13 1.05 -12.84 4.80
C PHE A 13 0.06 -12.40 3.71
N ILE A 14 -0.33 -13.31 2.81
CA ILE A 14 -1.33 -13.02 1.76
C ILE A 14 -2.67 -12.65 2.38
N ALA A 15 -3.15 -13.40 3.38
CA ALA A 15 -4.43 -13.12 4.04
C ALA A 15 -4.44 -11.75 4.72
N VAL A 16 -3.34 -11.38 5.41
CA VAL A 16 -3.23 -10.09 6.08
C VAL A 16 -3.18 -8.93 5.08
N THR A 17 -2.34 -9.01 4.04
CA THR A 17 -2.23 -7.94 3.05
C THR A 17 -3.51 -7.76 2.24
N LEU A 18 -4.13 -8.85 1.78
CA LEU A 18 -5.43 -8.79 1.10
C LEU A 18 -6.54 -8.32 2.03
N GLY A 19 -6.49 -8.67 3.32
CA GLY A 19 -7.40 -8.16 4.34
C GLY A 19 -7.34 -6.64 4.47
N VAL A 20 -6.14 -6.07 4.49
CA VAL A 20 -5.93 -4.61 4.47
C VAL A 20 -6.51 -4.00 3.19
N GLY A 21 -6.24 -4.59 2.03
CA GLY A 21 -6.80 -4.14 0.75
C GLY A 21 -8.34 -4.19 0.73
N TYR A 22 -8.92 -5.27 1.24
CA TYR A 22 -10.37 -5.43 1.36
C TYR A 22 -10.98 -4.35 2.28
N LEU A 23 -10.39 -4.09 3.44
CA LEU A 23 -10.87 -3.05 4.35
C LEU A 23 -10.80 -1.67 3.70
N GLY A 24 -9.71 -1.33 3.01
CA GLY A 24 -9.59 -0.08 2.26
C GLY A 24 -10.66 0.05 1.16
N ALA A 25 -10.92 -1.01 0.41
CA ALA A 25 -11.97 -1.05 -0.61
C ALA A 25 -13.37 -0.87 0.01
N ARG A 26 -13.65 -1.47 1.17
CA ARG A 26 -14.92 -1.30 1.90
C ARG A 26 -15.15 0.14 2.36
N VAL A 27 -14.07 0.83 2.76
CA VAL A 27 -14.12 2.25 3.12
C VAL A 27 -14.39 3.14 1.90
N ALA A 28 -13.78 2.83 0.77
CA ALA A 28 -13.92 3.62 -0.46
C ALA A 28 -15.28 3.41 -1.15
N ALA A 29 -15.84 2.20 -1.10
CA ALA A 29 -16.99 1.78 -1.88
C ALA A 29 -18.22 2.72 -1.79
N PRO A 30 -18.65 3.21 -0.61
CA PRO A 30 -19.80 4.13 -0.53
C PRO A 30 -19.54 5.51 -1.15
N ALA A 31 -18.29 5.97 -1.13
CA ALA A 31 -17.93 7.30 -1.63
C ALA A 31 -17.74 7.33 -3.15
N ILE A 32 -17.42 6.21 -3.79
CA ILE A 32 -17.12 6.14 -5.22
C ILE A 32 -18.32 6.60 -6.08
N PRO A 33 -19.56 6.07 -5.92
CA PRO A 33 -20.68 6.47 -6.74
C PRO A 33 -21.32 7.82 -6.33
N THR A 34 -20.91 8.38 -5.21
CA THR A 34 -21.49 9.61 -4.65
C THR A 34 -20.48 10.76 -4.69
N TRP A 35 -19.75 10.98 -3.62
CA TRP A 35 -18.82 12.09 -3.48
C TRP A 35 -17.70 12.07 -4.54
N TYR A 36 -17.04 10.93 -4.73
CA TYR A 36 -15.93 10.81 -5.68
C TYR A 36 -16.38 10.99 -7.13
N ALA A 37 -17.61 10.56 -7.46
CA ALA A 37 -18.18 10.75 -8.79
C ALA A 37 -18.35 12.24 -9.14
N GLY A 38 -18.68 13.08 -8.15
CA GLY A 38 -18.87 14.52 -8.30
C GLY A 38 -17.59 15.36 -8.34
N LEU A 39 -16.42 14.78 -8.06
CA LEU A 39 -15.16 15.52 -8.08
C LEU A 39 -14.67 15.80 -9.50
N SER A 40 -14.06 16.96 -9.70
CA SER A 40 -13.24 17.25 -10.88
C SER A 40 -11.96 16.41 -10.80
N LYS A 41 -11.74 15.56 -11.81
CA LYS A 41 -10.61 14.63 -11.87
C LYS A 41 -9.68 14.97 -13.04
N PRO A 42 -8.36 14.71 -12.92
CA PRO A 42 -7.44 14.86 -14.05
C PRO A 42 -7.77 13.86 -15.17
N GLU A 43 -7.45 14.21 -16.41
CA GLU A 43 -7.69 13.39 -17.60
C GLU A 43 -7.07 11.99 -17.53
N LEU A 44 -5.94 11.87 -16.84
CA LEU A 44 -5.23 10.60 -16.65
C LEU A 44 -5.87 9.68 -15.61
N THR A 45 -7.03 10.03 -15.02
CA THR A 45 -7.68 9.16 -14.02
C THR A 45 -8.14 7.85 -14.66
N PRO A 46 -7.68 6.68 -14.18
CA PRO A 46 -8.09 5.40 -14.73
C PRO A 46 -9.57 5.13 -14.44
N PRO A 47 -10.24 4.31 -15.26
CA PRO A 47 -11.56 3.80 -14.93
C PRO A 47 -11.56 3.06 -13.58
N ASN A 48 -12.65 3.18 -12.80
CA ASN A 48 -12.73 2.63 -11.45
C ASN A 48 -12.45 1.12 -11.36
N TRP A 49 -12.77 0.35 -12.39
CA TRP A 49 -12.52 -1.09 -12.41
C TRP A 49 -11.03 -1.47 -12.42
N VAL A 50 -10.13 -0.57 -12.84
CA VAL A 50 -8.68 -0.81 -12.88
C VAL A 50 -8.10 -0.95 -11.46
N PHE A 51 -8.63 -0.21 -10.49
CA PHE A 51 -8.08 -0.18 -9.14
C PHE A 51 -8.14 -1.54 -8.44
N GLY A 52 -9.22 -2.30 -8.60
CA GLY A 52 -9.38 -3.60 -7.95
C GLY A 52 -8.28 -4.61 -8.33
N PRO A 53 -8.12 -4.97 -9.60
CA PRO A 53 -7.07 -5.90 -10.04
C PRO A 53 -5.66 -5.42 -9.70
N VAL A 54 -5.36 -4.11 -9.87
CA VAL A 54 -4.03 -3.56 -9.58
C VAL A 54 -3.71 -3.72 -8.10
N TRP A 55 -4.57 -3.23 -7.19
CA TRP A 55 -4.34 -3.33 -5.75
C TRP A 55 -4.24 -4.79 -5.28
N THR A 56 -5.08 -5.68 -5.80
CA THR A 56 -5.00 -7.10 -5.46
C THR A 56 -3.63 -7.68 -5.81
N THR A 57 -3.13 -7.39 -7.01
CA THR A 57 -1.80 -7.84 -7.45
C THR A 57 -0.69 -7.26 -6.56
N LEU A 58 -0.75 -5.96 -6.25
CA LEU A 58 0.25 -5.29 -5.41
C LEU A 58 0.27 -5.87 -3.99
N TYR A 59 -0.88 -6.13 -3.37
CA TYR A 59 -0.96 -6.74 -2.04
C TYR A 59 -0.38 -8.17 -2.02
N ILE A 60 -0.59 -8.97 -3.06
CA ILE A 60 0.03 -10.29 -3.20
C ILE A 60 1.56 -10.15 -3.33
N MET A 61 2.04 -9.22 -4.16
CA MET A 61 3.48 -8.97 -4.32
C MET A 61 4.13 -8.52 -3.00
N MET A 62 3.47 -7.62 -2.26
CA MET A 62 3.90 -7.20 -0.93
C MET A 62 3.98 -8.37 0.07
N ALA A 63 2.98 -9.27 0.06
CA ALA A 63 2.97 -10.46 0.90
C ALA A 63 4.16 -11.38 0.61
N VAL A 64 4.42 -11.63 -0.68
CA VAL A 64 5.57 -12.46 -1.11
C VAL A 64 6.89 -11.79 -0.72
N ALA A 65 7.01 -10.48 -0.91
CA ALA A 65 8.20 -9.73 -0.51
C ALA A 65 8.49 -9.86 0.99
N ALA A 66 7.47 -9.64 1.83
CA ALA A 66 7.60 -9.76 3.29
C ALA A 66 7.94 -11.19 3.72
N TRP A 67 7.31 -12.20 3.09
CA TRP A 67 7.62 -13.60 3.34
C TRP A 67 9.06 -13.96 2.96
N LEU A 68 9.60 -13.46 1.84
CA LEU A 68 10.99 -13.68 1.44
C LEU A 68 11.97 -13.15 2.49
N VAL A 69 11.70 -12.00 3.10
CA VAL A 69 12.51 -11.44 4.19
C VAL A 69 12.30 -12.24 5.48
N TRP A 70 11.07 -12.60 5.80
CA TRP A 70 10.75 -13.34 7.02
C TRP A 70 11.45 -14.72 7.07
N ARG A 71 11.51 -15.43 5.94
CA ARG A 71 12.15 -16.76 5.86
C ARG A 71 13.67 -16.72 5.90
N HIS A 72 14.30 -15.53 5.79
CA HIS A 72 15.75 -15.40 5.81
C HIS A 72 16.31 -15.75 7.20
N GLU A 73 17.36 -16.57 7.24
CA GLU A 73 18.01 -16.98 8.48
C GLU A 73 19.13 -16.01 8.85
N GLY A 74 19.36 -15.84 10.15
CA GLY A 74 20.34 -14.90 10.68
C GLY A 74 19.84 -13.47 10.81
N GLU A 75 20.65 -12.60 11.36
CA GLU A 75 20.44 -11.16 11.53
C GLU A 75 19.07 -10.75 12.07
N GLU A 76 18.60 -11.42 13.13
CA GLU A 76 17.23 -11.27 13.66
C GLU A 76 16.82 -9.81 13.88
N ARG A 77 17.68 -8.99 14.50
CA ARG A 77 17.38 -7.56 14.75
C ARG A 77 17.12 -6.77 13.47
N ARG A 78 17.93 -7.02 12.42
CA ARG A 78 17.76 -6.34 11.12
C ARG A 78 16.50 -6.81 10.41
N ARG A 79 16.21 -8.12 10.46
CA ARG A 79 15.00 -8.71 9.89
C ARG A 79 13.74 -8.14 10.54
N GLU A 80 13.69 -8.08 11.87
CA GLU A 80 12.58 -7.46 12.59
C GLU A 80 12.41 -5.99 12.25
N ALA A 81 13.51 -5.24 12.10
CA ALA A 81 13.46 -3.85 11.71
C ALA A 81 12.96 -3.67 10.26
N ALA A 82 13.29 -4.59 9.35
CA ALA A 82 12.79 -4.60 7.98
C ALA A 82 11.29 -4.92 7.94
N LEU A 83 10.86 -5.94 8.68
CA LEU A 83 9.43 -6.29 8.77
C LEU A 83 8.61 -5.21 9.49
N ARG A 84 9.16 -4.51 10.50
CA ARG A 84 8.49 -3.35 11.11
C ARG A 84 8.26 -2.24 10.08
N ALA A 85 9.25 -1.92 9.24
CA ALA A 85 9.07 -0.94 8.17
C ALA A 85 7.95 -1.36 7.20
N PHE A 86 7.87 -2.64 6.87
CA PHE A 86 6.79 -3.19 6.05
C PHE A 86 5.42 -3.05 6.71
N TRP A 87 5.29 -3.34 8.01
CA TRP A 87 4.01 -3.21 8.71
C TRP A 87 3.56 -1.76 8.84
N ILE A 88 4.50 -0.82 9.01
CA ILE A 88 4.21 0.63 8.99
C ILE A 88 3.68 1.04 7.61
N GLN A 89 4.36 0.66 6.53
CA GLN A 89 3.90 0.89 5.17
C GLN A 89 2.49 0.33 4.95
N LEU A 90 2.25 -0.93 5.35
CA LEU A 90 0.95 -1.58 5.19
C LEU A 90 -0.16 -0.89 5.99
N ALA A 91 0.14 -0.37 7.19
CA ALA A 91 -0.80 0.42 7.97
C ALA A 91 -1.17 1.74 7.26
N LEU A 92 -0.20 2.41 6.64
CA LEU A 92 -0.43 3.61 5.86
C LEU A 92 -1.30 3.32 4.62
N HIS A 93 -1.14 2.17 3.96
CA HIS A 93 -2.07 1.75 2.89
C HIS A 93 -3.52 1.62 3.34
N LEU A 94 -3.77 1.35 4.62
CA LEU A 94 -5.13 1.33 5.18
C LEU A 94 -5.61 2.73 5.55
N THR A 95 -4.72 3.60 6.04
CA THR A 95 -5.07 4.96 6.48
C THR A 95 -5.47 5.87 5.32
N TRP A 96 -4.80 5.75 4.17
CA TRP A 96 -5.06 6.61 3.02
C TRP A 96 -6.53 6.58 2.54
N PRO A 97 -7.19 5.41 2.32
CA PRO A 97 -8.61 5.37 1.95
C PRO A 97 -9.54 6.00 3.00
N TRP A 98 -9.18 5.91 4.28
CA TRP A 98 -9.93 6.55 5.35
C TRP A 98 -9.90 8.07 5.23
N ILE A 99 -8.73 8.64 4.99
CA ILE A 99 -8.58 10.10 4.86
C ILE A 99 -9.23 10.57 3.55
N PHE A 100 -8.92 9.90 2.44
CA PHE A 100 -9.40 10.34 1.13
C PHE A 100 -10.91 10.15 0.94
N PHE A 101 -11.44 8.95 1.21
CA PHE A 101 -12.83 8.60 0.90
C PHE A 101 -13.79 8.80 2.08
N HIS A 102 -13.37 8.49 3.31
CA HIS A 102 -14.27 8.60 4.46
C HIS A 102 -14.25 10.02 5.03
N ALA A 103 -13.08 10.58 5.33
CA ALA A 103 -12.96 11.97 5.77
C ALA A 103 -13.19 12.98 4.63
N LYS A 104 -13.08 12.53 3.37
CA LYS A 104 -13.26 13.35 2.16
C LYS A 104 -12.29 14.52 2.11
N ASP A 105 -11.07 14.29 2.55
CA ASP A 105 -10.01 15.31 2.65
C ASP A 105 -8.82 14.96 1.74
N PRO A 106 -8.81 15.41 0.48
CA PRO A 106 -7.70 15.18 -0.44
C PRO A 106 -6.38 15.84 -0.01
N GLY A 107 -6.45 16.95 0.77
CA GLY A 107 -5.27 17.67 1.24
C GLY A 107 -4.50 16.84 2.27
N TRP A 108 -5.15 16.35 3.31
CA TRP A 108 -4.54 15.44 4.28
C TRP A 108 -4.17 14.08 3.68
N ALA A 109 -4.97 13.57 2.73
CA ALA A 109 -4.62 12.37 1.99
C ALA A 109 -3.33 12.54 1.17
N PHE A 110 -3.08 13.75 0.64
CA PHE A 110 -1.82 14.07 -0.04
C PHE A 110 -0.62 14.06 0.93
N VAL A 111 -0.76 14.61 2.12
CA VAL A 111 0.29 14.56 3.14
C VAL A 111 0.57 13.11 3.56
N GLU A 112 -0.48 12.33 3.78
CA GLU A 112 -0.37 10.93 4.19
C GLU A 112 0.32 10.06 3.12
N ILE A 113 -0.02 10.22 1.83
CA ILE A 113 0.59 9.41 0.77
C ILE A 113 2.08 9.74 0.56
N LEU A 114 2.54 10.94 0.91
CA LEU A 114 3.97 11.26 0.94
C LEU A 114 4.68 10.49 2.06
N LEU A 115 4.05 10.33 3.23
CA LEU A 115 4.56 9.48 4.31
C LEU A 115 4.59 8.01 3.89
N LEU A 116 3.57 7.56 3.16
CA LEU A 116 3.50 6.22 2.59
C LEU A 116 4.66 5.98 1.61
N ILE A 117 4.95 6.91 0.70
CA ILE A 117 6.12 6.83 -0.20
C ILE A 117 7.42 6.70 0.60
N ALA A 118 7.61 7.53 1.63
CA ALA A 118 8.79 7.46 2.47
C ALA A 118 8.92 6.11 3.19
N ALA A 119 7.81 5.60 3.74
CA ALA A 119 7.77 4.28 4.38
C ALA A 119 8.07 3.14 3.40
N SER A 120 7.53 3.22 2.17
CA SER A 120 7.78 2.25 1.09
C SER A 120 9.26 2.25 0.69
N LEU A 121 9.87 3.41 0.53
CA LEU A 121 11.31 3.52 0.23
C LEU A 121 12.16 2.90 1.35
N ILE A 122 11.82 3.17 2.62
CA ILE A 122 12.52 2.57 3.76
C ILE A 122 12.35 1.04 3.76
N ALA A 123 11.15 0.53 3.48
CA ALA A 123 10.90 -0.91 3.40
C ALA A 123 11.72 -1.55 2.27
N ILE A 124 11.74 -0.97 1.07
CA ILE A 124 12.52 -1.43 -0.09
C ILE A 124 14.02 -1.48 0.26
N LEU A 125 14.57 -0.40 0.83
CA LEU A 125 15.98 -0.34 1.23
C LEU A 125 16.32 -1.40 2.27
N ARG A 126 15.46 -1.62 3.27
CA ARG A 126 15.68 -2.66 4.28
C ARG A 126 15.52 -4.07 3.73
N PHE A 127 14.61 -4.29 2.81
CA PHE A 127 14.40 -5.59 2.16
C PHE A 127 15.56 -5.95 1.24
N SER A 128 16.18 -4.98 0.56
CA SER A 128 17.31 -5.21 -0.33
C SER A 128 18.54 -5.84 0.36
N PHE A 129 18.70 -5.63 1.67
CA PHE A 129 19.76 -6.26 2.46
C PHE A 129 19.56 -7.78 2.63
N PHE A 130 18.32 -8.28 2.50
CA PHE A 130 17.99 -9.70 2.66
C PHE A 130 17.76 -10.40 1.33
N SER A 131 17.06 -9.73 0.41
CA SER A 131 16.69 -10.29 -0.88
C SER A 131 16.44 -9.20 -1.91
N ARG A 132 17.24 -9.21 -2.98
CA ARG A 132 17.01 -8.33 -4.14
C ARG A 132 15.59 -8.54 -4.71
N ASN A 133 15.12 -9.79 -4.78
CA ASN A 133 13.80 -10.11 -5.30
C ASN A 133 12.68 -9.53 -4.40
N ALA A 134 12.86 -9.55 -3.07
CA ALA A 134 11.90 -8.94 -2.15
C ALA A 134 11.82 -7.41 -2.36
N ALA A 135 12.96 -6.74 -2.54
CA ALA A 135 12.97 -5.32 -2.84
C ALA A 135 12.31 -5.00 -4.19
N LEU A 136 12.61 -5.79 -5.24
CA LEU A 136 12.02 -5.62 -6.57
C LEU A 136 10.50 -5.82 -6.58
N LEU A 137 9.97 -6.72 -5.76
CA LEU A 137 8.53 -6.96 -5.63
C LEU A 137 7.77 -5.77 -5.01
N LEU A 138 8.45 -4.86 -4.30
CA LEU A 138 7.84 -3.64 -3.76
C LEU A 138 7.91 -2.45 -4.73
N LEU A 139 8.71 -2.51 -5.79
CA LEU A 139 8.83 -1.39 -6.75
C LEU A 139 7.53 -1.08 -7.51
N PRO A 140 6.75 -2.06 -7.98
CA PRO A 140 5.46 -1.76 -8.61
C PRO A 140 4.48 -1.04 -7.69
N ASP A 141 4.47 -1.40 -6.39
CA ASP A 141 3.68 -0.70 -5.39
C ASP A 141 4.13 0.76 -5.21
N LEU A 142 5.44 1.00 -5.11
CA LEU A 142 5.99 2.36 -5.04
C LEU A 142 5.62 3.18 -6.29
N ALA A 143 5.70 2.59 -7.49
CA ALA A 143 5.36 3.26 -8.73
C ALA A 143 3.86 3.62 -8.78
N TRP A 144 2.99 2.68 -8.37
CA TRP A 144 1.55 2.90 -8.32
C TRP A 144 1.17 3.95 -7.26
N THR A 145 1.80 3.92 -6.10
CA THR A 145 1.62 4.93 -5.04
C THR A 145 2.08 6.31 -5.52
N GLY A 146 3.20 6.39 -6.24
CA GLY A 146 3.65 7.63 -6.89
C GLY A 146 2.62 8.20 -7.87
N TYR A 147 2.01 7.32 -8.67
CA TYR A 147 0.93 7.71 -9.57
C TYR A 147 -0.33 8.16 -8.79
N ALA A 148 -0.72 7.44 -7.74
CA ALA A 148 -1.82 7.82 -6.88
C ALA A 148 -1.57 9.17 -6.17
N THR A 149 -0.30 9.47 -5.85
CA THR A 149 0.11 10.78 -5.30
C THR A 149 -0.18 11.90 -6.28
N TYR A 150 0.17 11.72 -7.56
CA TYR A 150 -0.18 12.67 -8.62
C TYR A 150 -1.70 12.87 -8.72
N LEU A 151 -2.48 11.79 -8.76
CA LEU A 151 -3.95 11.88 -8.82
C LEU A 151 -4.53 12.61 -7.61
N THR A 152 -4.05 12.29 -6.40
CA THR A 152 -4.50 12.93 -5.15
C THR A 152 -4.22 14.43 -5.16
N LEU A 153 -3.02 14.83 -5.56
CA LEU A 153 -2.64 16.23 -5.68
C LEU A 153 -3.54 16.97 -6.67
N ARG A 154 -3.77 16.38 -7.85
CA ARG A 154 -4.61 17.00 -8.88
C ARG A 154 -6.06 17.11 -8.46
N VAL A 155 -6.61 16.09 -7.80
CA VAL A 155 -7.97 16.15 -7.23
C VAL A 155 -8.06 17.27 -6.19
N TRP A 156 -7.09 17.39 -5.29
CA TRP A 156 -7.05 18.49 -4.30
C TRP A 156 -7.02 19.86 -4.97
N GLN A 157 -6.16 20.06 -5.97
CA GLN A 157 -6.05 21.34 -6.70
C GLN A 157 -7.32 21.72 -7.49
N LEU A 158 -7.99 20.73 -8.08
CA LEU A 158 -9.20 20.93 -8.90
C LEU A 158 -10.47 21.12 -8.05
N ASN A 159 -10.42 20.80 -6.75
CA ASN A 159 -11.56 20.87 -5.84
C ASN A 159 -11.21 21.67 -4.55
N PRO A 160 -10.91 22.96 -4.63
CA PRO A 160 -10.38 23.74 -3.50
C PRO A 160 -11.37 23.98 -2.36
N ARG A 161 -12.61 23.54 -2.50
CA ARG A 161 -13.67 23.71 -1.49
C ARG A 161 -14.09 22.40 -0.82
N VAL A 162 -13.36 21.34 -1.07
CA VAL A 162 -13.57 20.00 -0.48
C VAL A 162 -12.58 19.79 0.66
#